data_c1f6848c8c52140913d32478334efcf4
#
_entry.id   c1f6848c8c52140913d32478334efcf4
#
_cell.length_a   1.000
_cell.length_b   1.000
_cell.length_c   1.000
_cell.angle_alpha   90.00
_cell.angle_beta   90.00
_cell.angle_gamma   90.00
#
_symmetry.space_group_name_H-M   'P 1'
#
loop_
_entity.id
_entity.type
_entity.pdbx_description
1 polymer ?
#
loop_
_entity_poly.entity_id
_entity_poly.type
_entity_poly.pdbx_seq_one_letter_code
_entity_poly.pdbx_strand_id
1 'polypeptide(L)'
;MDDVDRGLLNEIQTGFPITGRPFHDLGVRLNCSEEEILTRVRRLKRKGIIRRIGGNFDSKRLGFATTLCAARVPEEKIRKFIKVVNRYPEVTHNYLRDNRYNIWFTFVARSSELICRYMKEIKEQTGVKEILNLPAVKIFKILVDFDLD
;
A
#
# COMPACT_ATOMS: atom_id res chain seq x y z
N MET A 1 17.07 -15.13 5.16
CA MET A 1 17.51 -13.95 4.41
C MET A 1 18.97 -13.78 4.70
N ASP A 2 19.81 -13.83 3.69
CA ASP A 2 21.27 -13.67 3.78
C ASP A 2 21.68 -12.22 3.43
N ASP A 3 22.99 -11.92 3.48
CA ASP A 3 23.50 -10.55 3.24
C ASP A 3 23.23 -10.08 1.81
N VAL A 4 23.29 -10.98 0.83
CA VAL A 4 22.95 -10.67 -0.57
C VAL A 4 21.46 -10.30 -0.70
N ASP A 5 20.58 -10.99 0.04
CA ASP A 5 19.15 -10.63 0.05
C ASP A 5 18.92 -9.24 0.68
N ARG A 6 19.65 -8.91 1.77
CA ARG A 6 19.56 -7.57 2.40
C ARG A 6 20.06 -6.48 1.44
N GLY A 7 21.24 -6.68 0.87
CA GLY A 7 21.78 -5.75 -0.14
C GLY A 7 20.85 -5.58 -1.33
N LEU A 8 20.24 -6.67 -1.83
CA LEU A 8 19.28 -6.62 -2.93
C LEU A 8 18.03 -5.80 -2.57
N LEU A 9 17.50 -5.96 -1.36
CA LEU A 9 16.35 -5.20 -0.91
C LEU A 9 16.70 -3.72 -0.71
N ASN A 10 17.89 -3.39 -0.16
CA ASN A 10 18.37 -2.01 -0.04
C ASN A 10 18.48 -1.35 -1.42
N GLU A 11 19.09 -2.01 -2.42
CA GLU A 11 19.18 -1.49 -3.79
C GLU A 11 17.79 -1.28 -4.43
N ILE A 12 16.87 -2.24 -4.26
CA ILE A 12 15.53 -2.16 -4.87
C ILE A 12 14.68 -1.04 -4.28
N GLN A 13 14.79 -0.78 -2.98
CA GLN A 13 13.93 0.23 -2.35
C GLN A 13 14.39 1.67 -2.61
N THR A 14 15.68 1.92 -2.83
CA THR A 14 16.24 3.27 -2.98
C THR A 14 16.65 3.61 -4.40
N GLY A 15 17.07 2.63 -5.21
CA GLY A 15 17.70 2.90 -6.50
C GLY A 15 17.52 1.78 -7.52
N PHE A 16 16.30 1.25 -7.71
CA PHE A 16 16.05 0.27 -8.75
C PHE A 16 16.51 0.78 -10.12
N PRO A 17 17.42 0.06 -10.82
CA PRO A 17 17.98 0.54 -12.08
C PRO A 17 16.91 0.71 -13.17
N ILE A 18 16.90 1.88 -13.83
CA ILE A 18 16.00 2.15 -14.97
C ILE A 18 16.84 1.98 -16.25
N THR A 19 17.12 0.75 -16.60
CA THR A 19 17.95 0.37 -17.74
C THR A 19 17.31 -0.75 -18.54
N GLY A 20 17.92 -1.14 -19.67
CA GLY A 20 17.45 -2.26 -20.47
C GLY A 20 17.59 -3.64 -19.79
N ARG A 21 18.51 -3.75 -18.79
CA ARG A 21 18.78 -5.00 -18.05
C ARG A 21 18.94 -4.74 -16.55
N PRO A 22 17.87 -4.33 -15.85
CA PRO A 22 17.96 -3.88 -14.47
C PRO A 22 18.46 -4.96 -13.50
N PHE A 23 18.11 -6.22 -13.72
CA PHE A 23 18.56 -7.32 -12.85
C PHE A 23 20.03 -7.71 -13.09
N HIS A 24 20.53 -7.52 -14.29
CA HIS A 24 21.96 -7.61 -14.58
C HIS A 24 22.73 -6.55 -13.81
N ASP A 25 22.27 -5.29 -13.84
CA ASP A 25 22.93 -4.17 -13.17
C ASP A 25 22.94 -4.36 -11.64
N LEU A 26 21.84 -4.86 -11.07
CA LEU A 26 21.80 -5.28 -9.66
C LEU A 26 22.78 -6.41 -9.37
N GLY A 27 22.91 -7.38 -10.28
CA GLY A 27 23.88 -8.45 -10.16
C GLY A 27 25.33 -7.95 -10.11
N VAL A 28 25.68 -7.01 -10.99
CA VAL A 28 27.02 -6.38 -11.00
C VAL A 28 27.29 -5.68 -9.66
N ARG A 29 26.34 -4.90 -9.11
CA ARG A 29 26.51 -4.21 -7.83
C ARG A 29 26.68 -5.16 -6.65
N LEU A 30 26.03 -6.32 -6.68
CA LEU A 30 26.01 -7.29 -5.60
C LEU A 30 26.97 -8.47 -5.81
N ASN A 31 27.80 -8.40 -6.87
CA ASN A 31 28.72 -9.47 -7.28
C ASN A 31 28.01 -10.83 -7.44
N CYS A 32 26.83 -10.81 -8.08
CA CYS A 32 26.00 -11.97 -8.36
C CYS A 32 25.65 -12.04 -9.85
N SER A 33 25.27 -13.22 -10.34
CA SER A 33 24.72 -13.35 -11.70
C SER A 33 23.30 -12.77 -11.79
N GLU A 34 22.89 -12.33 -12.99
CA GLU A 34 21.51 -11.89 -13.25
C GLU A 34 20.48 -12.98 -12.90
N GLU A 35 20.81 -14.25 -13.20
CA GLU A 35 19.94 -15.39 -12.91
C GLU A 35 19.76 -15.60 -11.40
N GLU A 36 20.83 -15.43 -10.62
CA GLU A 36 20.77 -15.49 -9.17
C GLU A 36 19.90 -14.38 -8.60
N ILE A 37 20.06 -13.12 -9.06
CA ILE A 37 19.22 -11.99 -8.66
C ILE A 37 17.75 -12.26 -8.96
N LEU A 38 17.42 -12.73 -10.17
CA LEU A 38 16.05 -13.07 -10.54
C LEU A 38 15.46 -14.17 -9.65
N THR A 39 16.26 -15.18 -9.33
CA THR A 39 15.84 -16.28 -8.44
C THR A 39 15.55 -15.78 -7.03
N ARG A 40 16.40 -14.89 -6.48
CA ARG A 40 16.23 -14.25 -5.17
C ARG A 40 14.98 -13.38 -5.14
N VAL A 41 14.80 -12.51 -6.14
CA VAL A 41 13.61 -11.65 -6.26
C VAL A 41 12.32 -12.49 -6.29
N ARG A 42 12.27 -13.55 -7.10
CA ARG A 42 11.11 -14.46 -7.15
C ARG A 42 10.84 -15.12 -5.80
N ARG A 43 11.89 -15.57 -5.11
CA ARG A 43 11.80 -16.16 -3.77
C ARG A 43 11.28 -15.14 -2.74
N LEU A 44 11.83 -13.93 -2.69
CA LEU A 44 11.42 -12.87 -1.77
C LEU A 44 9.98 -12.42 -2.04
N LYS A 45 9.57 -12.38 -3.32
CA LYS A 45 8.18 -12.11 -3.71
C LYS A 45 7.22 -13.22 -3.24
N ARG A 46 7.58 -14.50 -3.42
CA ARG A 46 6.76 -15.62 -2.91
C ARG A 46 6.63 -15.64 -1.40
N LYS A 47 7.67 -15.18 -0.67
CA LYS A 47 7.64 -15.03 0.79
C LYS A 47 6.86 -13.77 1.25
N GLY A 48 6.36 -12.94 0.34
CA GLY A 48 5.63 -11.72 0.66
C GLY A 48 6.51 -10.57 1.17
N ILE A 49 7.85 -10.71 1.15
CA ILE A 49 8.79 -9.65 1.53
C ILE A 49 8.75 -8.57 0.46
N ILE A 50 8.95 -8.91 -0.80
CA ILE A 50 8.70 -8.00 -1.92
C ILE A 50 7.23 -8.09 -2.29
N ARG A 51 6.47 -7.06 -1.99
CA ARG A 51 5.04 -6.98 -2.34
C ARG A 51 4.84 -6.62 -3.80
N ARG A 52 5.62 -5.66 -4.29
CA ARG A 52 5.57 -5.13 -5.66
C ARG A 52 6.91 -4.48 -6.01
N ILE A 53 7.32 -4.59 -7.26
CA ILE A 53 8.37 -3.76 -7.87
C ILE A 53 7.66 -2.83 -8.85
N GLY A 54 7.85 -1.52 -8.71
CA GLY A 54 7.21 -0.52 -9.56
C GLY A 54 7.25 0.87 -8.93
N GLY A 55 6.94 1.89 -9.73
CA GLY A 55 6.94 3.27 -9.29
C GLY A 55 5.94 3.53 -8.15
N ASN A 56 6.32 4.39 -7.25
CA ASN A 56 5.43 5.00 -6.26
C ASN A 56 5.09 6.42 -6.75
N PHE A 57 3.84 6.61 -7.15
CA PHE A 57 3.39 7.86 -7.75
C PHE A 57 2.75 8.77 -6.70
N ASP A 58 3.01 10.07 -6.80
CA ASP A 58 2.27 11.07 -6.04
C ASP A 58 0.85 11.20 -6.60
N SER A 59 -0.10 10.58 -5.91
CA SER A 59 -1.50 10.58 -6.31
C SER A 59 -2.10 11.98 -6.43
N LYS A 60 -1.68 12.91 -5.57
CA LYS A 60 -2.14 14.29 -5.59
C LYS A 60 -1.68 15.02 -6.85
N ARG A 61 -0.41 14.83 -7.26
CA ARG A 61 0.12 15.39 -8.51
C ARG A 61 -0.54 14.78 -9.76
N LEU A 62 -1.05 13.56 -9.63
CA LEU A 62 -1.85 12.91 -10.68
C LEU A 62 -3.33 13.34 -10.67
N GLY A 63 -3.72 14.28 -9.79
CA GLY A 63 -5.09 14.78 -9.72
C GLY A 63 -6.07 13.90 -8.96
N PHE A 64 -5.57 12.90 -8.18
CA PHE A 64 -6.44 12.08 -7.34
C PHE A 64 -6.68 12.72 -5.98
N ALA A 65 -7.90 12.57 -5.47
CA ALA A 65 -8.24 12.84 -4.09
C ALA A 65 -7.90 11.64 -3.21
N THR A 66 -7.33 11.90 -2.05
CA THR A 66 -6.97 10.87 -1.07
C THR A 66 -7.52 11.20 0.29
N THR A 67 -8.00 10.20 1.01
CA THR A 67 -8.43 10.36 2.39
C THR A 67 -8.22 9.09 3.20
N LEU A 68 -7.91 9.27 4.48
CA LEU A 68 -7.97 8.22 5.48
C LEU A 68 -9.38 8.22 6.08
N CYS A 69 -9.99 7.05 6.14
CA CYS A 69 -11.29 6.85 6.78
C CYS A 69 -11.12 6.02 8.05
N ALA A 70 -11.88 6.37 9.08
CA ALA A 70 -11.95 5.61 10.32
C ALA A 70 -13.41 5.30 10.66
N ALA A 71 -13.73 4.02 10.81
CA ALA A 71 -15.08 3.57 11.12
C ALA A 71 -15.15 2.91 12.50
N ARG A 72 -16.25 3.21 13.24
CA ARG A 72 -16.63 2.45 14.41
C ARG A 72 -17.61 1.37 14.00
N VAL A 73 -17.14 0.13 13.95
CA VAL A 73 -17.89 -1.02 13.43
C VAL A 73 -18.17 -1.99 14.58
N PRO A 74 -19.44 -2.30 14.89
CA PRO A 74 -19.77 -3.35 15.84
C PRO A 74 -19.17 -4.71 15.41
N GLU A 75 -18.76 -5.51 16.37
CA GLU A 75 -18.02 -6.77 16.12
C GLU A 75 -18.76 -7.69 15.14
N GLU A 76 -20.05 -7.85 15.32
CA GLU A 76 -20.93 -8.68 14.47
C GLU A 76 -21.04 -8.18 13.03
N LYS A 77 -20.69 -6.90 12.77
CA LYS A 77 -20.73 -6.28 11.44
C LYS A 77 -19.37 -6.22 10.74
N ILE A 78 -18.27 -6.50 11.44
CA ILE A 78 -16.90 -6.34 10.91
C ILE A 78 -16.73 -7.11 9.59
N ARG A 79 -17.10 -8.38 9.54
CA ARG A 79 -16.95 -9.21 8.32
C ARG A 79 -17.73 -8.66 7.14
N LYS A 80 -18.97 -8.21 7.36
CA LYS A 80 -19.81 -7.59 6.32
C LYS A 80 -19.19 -6.27 5.86
N PHE A 81 -18.73 -5.43 6.80
CA PHE A 81 -18.16 -4.13 6.53
C PHE A 81 -16.88 -4.25 5.66
N ILE A 82 -15.94 -5.11 6.05
CA ILE A 82 -14.71 -5.37 5.30
C ILE A 82 -15.03 -5.86 3.88
N LYS A 83 -15.99 -6.79 3.75
CA LYS A 83 -16.41 -7.32 2.43
C LYS A 83 -16.97 -6.22 1.52
N VAL A 84 -17.73 -5.28 2.07
CA VAL A 84 -18.28 -4.15 1.31
C VAL A 84 -17.18 -3.17 0.93
N VAL A 85 -16.35 -2.73 1.89
CA VAL A 85 -15.26 -1.77 1.66
C VAL A 85 -14.26 -2.28 0.64
N ASN A 86 -13.88 -3.56 0.70
CA ASN A 86 -12.88 -4.13 -0.21
C ASN A 86 -13.39 -4.35 -1.65
N ARG A 87 -14.67 -4.09 -1.95
CA ARG A 87 -15.19 -4.12 -3.34
C ARG A 87 -14.81 -2.87 -4.13
N TYR A 88 -14.47 -1.79 -3.45
CA TYR A 88 -14.07 -0.55 -4.10
C TYR A 88 -12.59 -0.63 -4.47
N PRO A 89 -12.24 -0.64 -5.77
CA PRO A 89 -10.84 -0.68 -6.22
C PRO A 89 -10.04 0.57 -5.78
N GLU A 90 -10.73 1.65 -5.44
CA GLU A 90 -10.17 2.87 -4.89
C GLU A 90 -9.73 2.74 -3.42
N VAL A 91 -10.11 1.67 -2.74
CA VAL A 91 -9.62 1.35 -1.39
C VAL A 91 -8.28 0.66 -1.50
N THR A 92 -7.23 1.35 -1.09
CA THR A 92 -5.84 0.86 -1.20
C THR A 92 -5.36 0.11 0.04
N HIS A 93 -5.89 0.45 1.20
CA HIS A 93 -5.53 -0.13 2.49
C HIS A 93 -6.78 -0.28 3.35
N ASN A 94 -6.84 -1.36 4.12
CA ASN A 94 -7.94 -1.60 5.06
C ASN A 94 -7.41 -2.43 6.24
N TYR A 95 -7.51 -1.89 7.47
CA TYR A 95 -6.93 -2.46 8.68
C TYR A 95 -7.96 -2.53 9.81
N LEU A 96 -7.92 -3.62 10.57
CA LEU A 96 -8.53 -3.71 11.89
C LEU A 96 -7.51 -3.19 12.94
N ARG A 97 -7.97 -2.36 13.86
CA ARG A 97 -7.17 -1.81 14.97
C ARG A 97 -7.90 -2.00 16.28
N ASP A 98 -7.15 -2.16 17.35
CA ASP A 98 -7.67 -2.15 18.72
C ASP A 98 -7.87 -0.72 19.18
N ASN A 99 -9.02 -0.15 18.84
CA ASN A 99 -9.43 1.21 19.17
C ASN A 99 -10.96 1.36 18.99
N ARG A 100 -11.54 2.43 19.55
CA ARG A 100 -12.95 2.80 19.35
C ARG A 100 -13.32 2.86 17.86
N TYR A 101 -12.47 3.52 17.04
CA TYR A 101 -12.53 3.42 15.58
C TYR A 101 -11.66 2.24 15.15
N ASN A 102 -12.29 1.10 14.98
CA ASN A 102 -11.59 -0.16 14.83
C ASN A 102 -11.31 -0.57 13.37
N ILE A 103 -11.95 0.04 12.37
CA ILE A 103 -11.62 -0.19 10.95
C ILE A 103 -11.09 1.11 10.34
N TRP A 104 -9.88 1.01 9.77
CA TRP A 104 -9.19 2.10 9.11
C TRP A 104 -8.90 1.74 7.66
N PHE A 105 -9.33 2.58 6.73
CA PHE A 105 -9.12 2.33 5.31
C PHE A 105 -8.83 3.62 4.56
N THR A 106 -8.12 3.50 3.42
CA THR A 106 -7.69 4.65 2.63
C THR A 106 -8.33 4.61 1.27
N PHE A 107 -8.98 5.69 0.89
CA PHE A 107 -9.42 5.94 -0.49
C PHE A 107 -8.37 6.72 -1.28
N VAL A 108 -8.19 6.31 -2.54
CA VAL A 108 -7.52 7.08 -3.60
C VAL A 108 -8.46 7.08 -4.81
N ALA A 109 -9.16 8.17 -5.04
CA ALA A 109 -10.19 8.26 -6.07
C ALA A 109 -10.03 9.51 -6.95
N ARG A 110 -10.73 9.57 -8.07
CA ARG A 110 -10.64 10.68 -9.02
C ARG A 110 -11.14 12.01 -8.47
N SER A 111 -12.00 12.00 -7.46
CA SER A 111 -12.48 13.24 -6.81
C SER A 111 -12.95 12.99 -5.38
N SER A 112 -13.04 14.06 -4.59
CA SER A 112 -13.59 14.04 -3.23
C SER A 112 -15.09 13.73 -3.21
N GLU A 113 -15.83 14.17 -4.22
CA GLU A 113 -17.27 13.90 -4.37
C GLU A 113 -17.51 12.40 -4.56
N LEU A 114 -16.64 11.74 -5.34
CA LEU A 114 -16.69 10.29 -5.53
C LEU A 114 -16.47 9.54 -4.22
N ILE A 115 -15.49 9.98 -3.42
CA ILE A 115 -15.24 9.42 -2.08
C ILE A 115 -16.47 9.59 -1.18
N CYS A 116 -17.07 10.80 -1.16
CA CYS A 116 -18.27 11.07 -0.37
C CYS A 116 -19.44 10.15 -0.77
N ARG A 117 -19.62 9.91 -2.07
CA ARG A 117 -20.62 8.99 -2.59
C ARG A 117 -20.38 7.56 -2.10
N TYR A 118 -19.15 7.05 -2.25
CA TYR A 118 -18.80 5.72 -1.78
C TYR A 118 -18.99 5.54 -0.28
N MET A 119 -18.63 6.55 0.51
CA MET A 119 -18.87 6.52 1.95
C MET A 119 -20.36 6.44 2.29
N LYS A 120 -21.23 7.14 1.54
CA LYS A 120 -22.68 7.05 1.70
C LYS A 120 -23.18 5.66 1.38
N GLU A 121 -22.78 5.09 0.25
CA GLU A 121 -23.11 3.72 -0.17
C GLU A 121 -22.66 2.68 0.87
N ILE A 122 -21.44 2.81 1.41
CA ILE A 122 -20.92 1.92 2.46
C ILE A 122 -21.80 2.00 3.71
N LYS A 123 -22.19 3.21 4.15
CA LYS A 123 -23.08 3.39 5.30
C LYS A 123 -24.44 2.70 5.07
N GLU A 124 -25.02 2.88 3.90
CA GLU A 124 -26.31 2.28 3.52
C GLU A 124 -26.23 0.75 3.47
N GLN A 125 -25.21 0.18 2.81
CA GLN A 125 -25.06 -1.26 2.66
C GLN A 125 -24.72 -2.00 3.98
N THR A 126 -24.00 -1.33 4.87
CA THR A 126 -23.50 -1.96 6.11
C THR A 126 -24.34 -1.61 7.35
N GLY A 127 -25.08 -0.51 7.30
CA GLY A 127 -25.75 0.05 8.45
C GLY A 127 -24.79 0.64 9.50
N VAL A 128 -23.53 0.88 9.13
CA VAL A 128 -22.52 1.54 9.99
C VAL A 128 -22.59 3.04 9.74
N LYS A 129 -23.02 3.79 10.74
CA LYS A 129 -23.25 5.24 10.60
C LYS A 129 -21.99 6.08 10.89
N GLU A 130 -21.16 5.61 11.82
CA GLU A 130 -20.01 6.35 12.34
C GLU A 130 -18.76 6.04 11.51
N ILE A 131 -18.58 6.79 10.41
CA ILE A 131 -17.41 6.75 9.55
C ILE A 131 -16.90 8.18 9.38
N LEU A 132 -15.67 8.42 9.82
CA LEU A 132 -14.96 9.68 9.67
C LEU A 132 -14.29 9.74 8.29
N ASN A 133 -14.31 10.93 7.69
CA ASN A 133 -13.53 11.28 6.51
C ASN A 133 -12.41 12.23 6.93
N LEU A 134 -11.16 11.82 6.82
CA LEU A 134 -9.99 12.50 7.35
C LEU A 134 -8.98 12.81 6.25
N PRO A 135 -9.29 13.73 5.31
CA PRO A 135 -8.36 14.13 4.27
C PRO A 135 -7.13 14.82 4.88
N ALA A 136 -5.93 14.50 4.38
CA ALA A 136 -4.72 15.15 4.83
C ALA A 136 -4.68 16.62 4.37
N VAL A 137 -4.57 17.54 5.33
CA VAL A 137 -4.40 18.98 5.07
C VAL A 137 -2.95 19.29 4.66
N LYS A 138 -1.97 18.65 5.34
CA LYS A 138 -0.54 18.82 5.08
C LYS A 138 0.18 17.48 5.29
N ILE A 139 1.07 17.16 4.38
CA ILE A 139 1.97 16.02 4.48
C ILE A 139 3.32 16.53 4.96
N PHE A 140 3.84 15.99 6.05
CA PHE A 140 5.13 16.38 6.61
C PHE A 140 6.24 15.46 6.17
N LYS A 141 5.95 14.16 6.00
CA LYS A 141 6.92 13.15 5.56
C LYS A 141 6.19 11.96 4.96
N ILE A 142 6.66 11.49 3.81
CA ILE A 142 6.37 10.17 3.24
C ILE A 142 7.72 9.57 2.88
N LEU A 143 8.18 8.62 3.67
CA LEU A 143 9.37 7.84 3.40
C LEU A 143 9.14 6.44 3.96
N VAL A 144 9.32 5.43 3.13
CA VAL A 144 9.17 4.02 3.52
C VAL A 144 10.42 3.29 3.04
N ASP A 145 11.53 3.56 3.71
CA ASP A 145 12.77 2.83 3.53
C ASP A 145 13.08 2.09 4.83
N PHE A 146 13.50 0.85 4.71
CA PHE A 146 13.92 0.00 5.82
C PHE A 146 15.44 -0.13 5.78
N ASP A 147 16.10 0.14 6.89
CA ASP A 147 17.50 -0.20 7.10
C ASP A 147 17.56 -1.71 7.36
N LEU A 148 18.24 -2.42 6.46
CA LEU A 148 18.34 -3.88 6.49
C LEU A 148 19.77 -4.37 6.79
N ASP A 149 20.65 -3.49 7.22
CA ASP A 149 22.03 -3.80 7.62
C ASP A 149 22.09 -4.51 8.97
#